data_5f2a2f11908b80d077425f301e888d01
#
_entry.id   5f2a2f11908b80d077425f301e888d01
#
_cell.length_a   1.000
_cell.length_b   1.000
_cell.length_c   1.000
_cell.angle_alpha   90.00
_cell.angle_beta   90.00
_cell.angle_gamma   90.00
#
_symmetry.space_group_name_H-M   'P 1'
#
loop_
_entity.id
_entity.type
_entity.pdbx_description
1 polymer ?
#
loop_
_entity_poly.entity_id
_entity_poly.type
_entity_poly.pdbx_seq_one_letter_code
_entity_poly.pdbx_strand_id
1 'polypeptide(L)' 'METATTSHETVEHQELPVHNWRVERLTGLGVPPVLAEAYADRLDWHQVARLVQRGCPPELALRIVH' A
#
# COMPACT_ATOMS: atom_id res chain seq x y z
N MET A 1 -13.17 -29.92 -5.50
CA MET A 1 -13.23 -29.43 -6.78
C MET A 1 -13.18 -27.93 -6.85
N GLU A 2 -14.21 -27.31 -6.35
CA GLU A 2 -14.19 -25.89 -6.21
C GLU A 2 -13.08 -25.44 -5.32
N THR A 3 -12.75 -26.25 -4.34
CA THR A 3 -11.69 -25.91 -3.41
C THR A 3 -10.37 -25.75 -4.11
N ALA A 4 -10.06 -26.65 -5.01
CA ALA A 4 -8.79 -26.58 -5.73
C ALA A 4 -8.74 -25.36 -6.62
N THR A 5 -9.82 -25.07 -7.32
CA THR A 5 -9.89 -23.91 -8.19
C THR A 5 -9.78 -22.63 -7.36
N THR A 6 -10.48 -22.60 -6.25
CA THR A 6 -10.46 -21.44 -5.38
C THR A 6 -9.05 -21.20 -4.83
N SER A 7 -8.37 -22.28 -4.43
CA SER A 7 -7.01 -22.11 -3.92
C SER A 7 -6.10 -21.54 -4.95
N HIS A 8 -6.21 -21.98 -6.17
CA HIS A 8 -5.38 -21.50 -7.25
C HIS A 8 -5.63 -20.02 -7.51
N GLU A 9 -6.90 -19.67 -7.55
CA GLU A 9 -7.27 -18.27 -7.75
C GLU A 9 -6.81 -17.41 -6.58
N THR A 10 -6.88 -17.94 -5.38
CA THR A 10 -6.47 -17.20 -4.19
C THR A 10 -5.01 -16.79 -4.31
N VAL A 11 -4.16 -17.70 -4.77
CA VAL A 11 -2.75 -17.37 -4.92
C VAL A 11 -2.55 -16.22 -5.88
N GLU A 12 -3.25 -16.25 -7.00
CA GLU A 12 -3.12 -15.18 -7.99
C GLU A 12 -3.68 -13.87 -7.47
N HIS A 13 -4.77 -13.94 -6.72
CA HIS A 13 -5.45 -12.73 -6.27
C HIS A 13 -4.81 -12.12 -5.04
N GLN A 14 -3.90 -12.81 -4.37
CA GLN A 14 -3.29 -12.26 -3.18
C GLN A 14 -2.45 -11.04 -3.49
N GLU A 15 -1.82 -11.01 -4.65
CA GLU A 15 -1.01 -9.85 -5.01
C GLU A 15 -1.85 -8.60 -5.20
N LEU A 16 -2.99 -8.73 -5.87
CA LEU A 16 -3.86 -7.58 -6.10
C LEU A 16 -4.48 -7.05 -4.81
N PRO A 17 -5.05 -7.90 -3.95
CA PRO A 17 -5.59 -7.38 -2.69
C PRO A 17 -4.55 -6.74 -1.80
N VAL A 18 -3.33 -7.28 -1.75
CA VAL A 18 -2.27 -6.69 -0.94
C VAL A 18 -1.87 -5.33 -1.50
N HIS A 19 -1.69 -5.24 -2.80
CA HIS A 19 -1.36 -3.96 -3.44
C HIS A 19 -2.45 -2.92 -3.17
N ASN A 20 -3.70 -3.31 -3.38
CA ASN A 20 -4.81 -2.39 -3.17
C ASN A 20 -4.90 -1.95 -1.72
N TRP A 21 -4.65 -2.87 -0.80
CA TRP A 21 -4.67 -2.55 0.62
C TRP A 21 -3.60 -1.53 0.96
N ARG A 22 -2.41 -1.69 0.39
CA ARG A 22 -1.32 -0.75 0.62
C ARG A 22 -1.65 0.61 0.05
N VAL A 23 -2.25 0.65 -1.14
CA VAL A 23 -2.69 1.90 -1.75
C VAL A 23 -3.69 2.60 -0.84
N GLU A 24 -4.65 1.84 -0.31
CA GLU A 24 -5.64 2.41 0.59
C GLU A 24 -5.02 2.96 1.86
N ARG A 25 -4.03 2.26 2.39
CA ARG A 25 -3.35 2.74 3.59
C ARG A 25 -2.63 4.05 3.33
N LEU A 26 -1.94 4.13 2.20
CA LEU A 26 -1.23 5.35 1.86
C LEU A 26 -2.19 6.51 1.59
N THR A 27 -3.27 6.26 0.86
CA THR A 27 -4.24 7.32 0.60
C THR A 27 -4.92 7.76 1.88
N GLY A 28 -5.14 6.83 2.81
CA GLY A 28 -5.70 7.18 4.11
C GLY A 28 -4.78 8.07 4.92
N LEU A 29 -3.48 8.04 4.64
CA LEU A 29 -2.51 8.91 5.29
C LEU A 29 -2.41 10.27 4.61
N GLY A 30 -3.08 10.46 3.49
CA GLY A 30 -3.05 11.73 2.77
C GLY A 30 -2.19 11.70 1.52
N VAL A 31 -1.67 10.55 1.15
CA VAL A 31 -0.88 10.43 -0.08
C VAL A 31 -1.82 10.47 -1.28
N PRO A 32 -1.52 11.30 -2.30
CA PRO A 32 -2.36 11.30 -3.49
C PRO A 32 -2.44 9.92 -4.13
N PRO A 33 -3.61 9.53 -4.66
CA PRO A 33 -3.78 8.16 -5.18
C PRO A 33 -2.76 7.76 -6.24
N VAL A 34 -2.38 8.70 -7.11
CA VAL A 34 -1.41 8.41 -8.16
C VAL A 34 -0.07 8.00 -7.53
N LEU A 35 0.36 8.74 -6.53
CA LEU A 35 1.61 8.42 -5.84
C LEU A 35 1.47 7.16 -5.01
N ALA A 36 0.33 6.95 -4.38
CA ALA A 36 0.10 5.74 -3.60
C ALA A 36 0.23 4.51 -4.48
N GLU A 37 -0.35 4.56 -5.67
CA GLU A 37 -0.23 3.43 -6.59
C GLU A 37 1.21 3.20 -7.02
N ALA A 38 1.93 4.28 -7.30
CA ALA A 38 3.28 4.16 -7.79
C ALA A 38 4.23 3.59 -6.75
N TYR A 39 3.99 3.90 -5.48
CA TYR A 39 4.94 3.54 -4.42
C TYR A 39 4.45 2.45 -3.50
N ALA A 40 3.22 1.97 -3.65
CA ALA A 40 2.62 1.02 -2.69
C ALA A 40 3.49 -0.20 -2.48
N ASP A 41 4.10 -0.72 -3.53
CA ASP A 41 4.88 -1.94 -3.44
C ASP A 41 6.36 -1.69 -3.16
N ARG A 42 6.77 -0.41 -3.14
CA ARG A 42 8.16 -0.05 -2.95
C ARG A 42 8.46 0.50 -1.57
N LEU A 43 7.42 0.92 -0.86
CA LEU A 43 7.59 1.56 0.44
C LEU A 43 7.02 0.70 1.53
N ASP A 44 7.56 0.91 2.73
CA ASP A 44 6.92 0.42 3.94
C ASP A 44 5.97 1.50 4.42
N TRP A 45 4.67 1.27 4.24
CA TRP A 45 3.67 2.28 4.60
C TRP A 45 3.68 2.57 6.10
N HIS A 46 4.20 1.64 6.91
CA HIS A 46 4.32 1.88 8.36
C HIS A 46 5.27 3.04 8.63
N GLN A 47 6.36 3.13 7.89
CA GLN A 47 7.31 4.23 8.07
C GLN A 47 6.70 5.54 7.64
N VAL A 48 5.94 5.53 6.55
CA VAL A 48 5.22 6.72 6.12
C VAL A 48 4.24 7.15 7.20
N ALA A 49 3.52 6.20 7.77
CA ALA A 49 2.55 6.50 8.81
C ALA A 49 3.22 7.14 10.03
N ARG A 50 4.38 6.65 10.42
CA ARG A 50 5.10 7.22 11.56
C ARG A 50 5.46 8.67 11.32
N LEU A 51 5.95 8.96 10.12
CA LEU A 51 6.33 10.32 9.79
C LEU A 51 5.12 11.24 9.77
N VAL A 52 4.04 10.77 9.18
CA VAL A 52 2.82 11.56 9.11
C VAL A 52 2.28 11.83 10.53
N GLN A 53 2.35 10.83 11.40
CA GLN A 53 1.89 11.00 12.78
C GLN A 53 2.73 12.02 13.54
N ARG A 54 3.98 12.21 13.12
CA ARG A 54 4.85 13.21 13.73
C ARG A 54 4.68 14.59 13.13
N GLY A 55 3.73 14.74 12.20
CA GLY A 55 3.47 16.02 11.58
C GLY A 55 4.13 16.22 10.24
N CYS A 56 4.77 15.19 9.70
CA CYS A 56 5.40 15.29 8.39
C CYS A 56 4.33 15.23 7.29
N PRO A 57 4.38 16.15 6.31
CA PRO A 57 3.43 16.05 5.19
C PRO A 57 3.60 14.72 4.46
N PRO A 58 2.51 14.11 4.00
CA PRO A 58 2.59 12.80 3.37
C PRO A 58 3.54 12.74 2.18
N GLU A 59 3.55 13.76 1.35
CA GLU A 59 4.43 13.78 0.19
C GLU A 59 5.88 13.82 0.60
N LEU A 60 6.20 14.58 1.63
CA LEU A 60 7.55 14.64 2.14
C LEU A 60 7.94 13.31 2.78
N ALA A 61 7.00 12.68 3.48
CA ALA A 61 7.24 11.38 4.08
C ALA A 61 7.61 10.35 3.01
N LEU A 62 6.93 10.39 1.86
CA LEU A 62 7.27 9.50 0.77
C LEU A 62 8.72 9.67 0.33
N ARG A 63 9.17 10.91 0.21
CA ARG A 63 10.53 11.19 -0.21
C ARG A 63 11.54 10.67 0.80
N ILE A 64 11.24 10.81 2.07
CA ILE A 64 12.14 10.38 3.13
C ILE A 64 12.26 8.86 3.14
N VAL A 65 11.13 8.16 3.03
CA VAL A 65 11.11 6.71 3.10
C VAL A 65 11.59 6.09 1.80
N HIS A 66 11.25 6.70 0.68
CA HIS A 66 11.64 6.17 -0.62
C HIS A 66 13.14 6.34 -0.84
#